data_2de2a549e935b31c64a355ce73bb8c6b
#
_entry.id   2de2a549e935b31c64a355ce73bb8c6b
#
_cell.length_a   1.000
_cell.length_b   1.000
_cell.length_c   1.000
_cell.angle_alpha   90.00
_cell.angle_beta   90.00
_cell.angle_gamma   90.00
#
_symmetry.space_group_name_H-M   'P 1'
#
loop_
_entity.id
_entity.type
_entity.pdbx_description
1 polymer ?
#
loop_
_entity_poly.entity_id
_entity_poly.type
_entity_poly.pdbx_seq_one_letter_code
_entity_poly.pdbx_strand_id
1 'polypeptide(L)'
;MKKAMALVLVLIMVFAFAGSALAERKWFDIVTESTTEFKTGCYDITKTTNLWQVSLSTSSSNLSPTHRAVARVHKGTDVASATWVYSGPRAESHGYGVNYQGRVSGLSFRGRLDDRDSGLLEFHGYFVYDY
;
A
#
# COMPACT_ATOMS: atom_id res chain seq x y z
N MET A 1 40.39 12.96 24.93
CA MET A 1 40.30 12.33 23.60
C MET A 1 39.37 11.13 23.57
N LYS A 2 39.45 10.17 24.48
CA LYS A 2 38.55 9.00 24.49
C LYS A 2 37.08 9.32 24.69
N LYS A 3 36.73 10.37 25.48
CA LYS A 3 35.34 10.82 25.70
C LYS A 3 34.73 11.50 24.48
N ALA A 4 35.53 12.25 23.71
CA ALA A 4 35.08 12.91 22.48
C ALA A 4 34.82 11.87 21.35
N MET A 5 35.66 10.83 21.27
CA MET A 5 35.46 9.73 20.31
C MET A 5 34.20 8.93 20.58
N ALA A 6 33.89 8.65 21.86
CA ALA A 6 32.66 7.96 22.25
C ALA A 6 31.41 8.78 21.92
N LEU A 7 31.46 10.11 22.11
CA LEU A 7 30.34 11.02 21.79
C LEU A 7 30.07 11.05 20.27
N VAL A 8 31.12 11.09 19.46
CA VAL A 8 31.00 11.07 17.99
C VAL A 8 30.43 9.74 17.49
N LEU A 9 30.82 8.61 18.10
CA LEU A 9 30.30 7.30 17.75
C LEU A 9 28.79 7.15 18.08
N VAL A 10 28.39 7.67 19.25
CA VAL A 10 26.97 7.69 19.66
C VAL A 10 26.15 8.60 18.72
N LEU A 11 26.70 9.74 18.32
CA LEU A 11 26.02 10.64 17.37
C LEU A 11 25.85 9.98 15.99
N ILE A 12 26.86 9.28 15.51
CA ILE A 12 26.79 8.55 14.22
C ILE A 12 25.76 7.41 14.30
N MET A 13 25.67 6.68 15.43
CA MET A 13 24.65 5.66 15.62
C MET A 13 23.24 6.26 15.67
N VAL A 14 23.03 7.38 16.33
CA VAL A 14 21.71 8.04 16.38
C VAL A 14 21.28 8.51 15.00
N PHE A 15 22.19 9.03 14.18
CA PHE A 15 21.88 9.41 12.80
C PHE A 15 21.66 8.19 11.87
N ALA A 16 22.34 7.08 12.10
CA ALA A 16 22.15 5.85 11.35
C ALA A 16 20.76 5.23 11.61
N PHE A 17 20.23 5.36 12.83
CA PHE A 17 18.86 4.92 13.17
C PHE A 17 17.78 5.92 12.75
N ALA A 18 18.09 7.22 12.67
CA ALA A 18 17.16 8.24 12.18
C ALA A 18 16.98 8.21 10.65
N GLY A 19 17.85 7.52 9.92
CA GLY A 19 17.81 7.42 8.46
C GLY A 19 17.02 6.23 7.90
N SER A 20 16.48 5.33 8.72
CA SER A 20 15.51 4.34 8.25
C SER A 20 14.17 5.03 8.10
N ALA A 21 13.88 5.56 6.90
CA ALA A 21 12.56 6.05 6.57
C ALA A 21 11.56 4.91 6.83
N LEU A 22 10.68 5.08 7.82
CA LEU A 22 9.54 4.20 7.98
C LEU A 22 8.71 4.29 6.70
N ALA A 23 8.39 3.14 6.10
CA ALA A 23 7.53 3.09 4.92
C ALA A 23 6.22 3.84 5.21
N GLU A 24 5.89 4.83 4.38
CA GLU A 24 4.68 5.63 4.56
C GLU A 24 3.46 4.82 4.15
N ARG A 25 2.42 4.87 4.96
CA ARG A 25 1.22 4.07 4.79
C ARG A 25 -0.04 4.85 5.14
N LYS A 26 -1.15 4.43 4.56
CA LYS A 26 -2.47 4.96 4.84
C LYS A 26 -3.46 3.82 5.00
N TRP A 27 -4.34 3.92 6.01
CA TRP A 27 -5.41 2.95 6.19
C TRP A 27 -6.41 3.04 5.04
N PHE A 28 -6.84 1.89 4.53
CA PHE A 28 -7.88 1.81 3.51
C PHE A 28 -9.04 0.93 3.98
N ASP A 29 -10.23 1.31 3.54
CA ASP A 29 -11.47 0.57 3.76
C ASP A 29 -12.17 0.36 2.42
N ILE A 30 -12.35 -0.90 2.03
CA ILE A 30 -13.11 -1.28 0.85
C ILE A 30 -14.18 -2.25 1.28
N VAL A 31 -15.43 -1.81 1.20
CA VAL A 31 -16.63 -2.61 1.45
C VAL A 31 -17.52 -2.49 0.23
N THR A 32 -17.71 -3.58 -0.51
CA THR A 32 -18.43 -3.57 -1.78
C THR A 32 -18.90 -4.95 -2.19
N GLU A 33 -19.97 -5.02 -2.95
CA GLU A 33 -20.43 -6.23 -3.66
C GLU A 33 -20.11 -6.16 -5.16
N SER A 34 -19.56 -5.02 -5.63
CA SER A 34 -19.31 -4.80 -7.05
C SER A 34 -18.13 -5.63 -7.54
N THR A 35 -18.35 -6.32 -8.64
CA THR A 35 -17.33 -7.05 -9.41
C THR A 35 -16.80 -6.27 -10.62
N THR A 36 -17.29 -5.07 -10.84
CA THR A 36 -16.96 -4.23 -12.02
C THR A 36 -16.39 -2.87 -11.61
N GLU A 37 -16.94 -2.23 -10.60
CA GLU A 37 -16.54 -0.89 -10.15
C GLU A 37 -15.49 -0.96 -9.04
N PHE A 38 -14.37 -0.26 -9.25
CA PHE A 38 -13.35 -0.08 -8.22
C PHE A 38 -13.77 0.99 -7.23
N LYS A 39 -13.96 0.57 -5.97
CA LYS A 39 -14.26 1.48 -4.87
C LYS A 39 -12.97 2.05 -4.29
N THR A 40 -12.96 3.34 -3.98
CA THR A 40 -11.84 4.01 -3.31
C THR A 40 -11.75 3.55 -1.85
N GLY A 41 -10.61 3.00 -1.47
CA GLY A 41 -10.30 2.61 -0.10
C GLY A 41 -9.60 3.72 0.69
N CYS A 42 -8.65 4.39 0.06
CA CYS A 42 -8.03 5.61 0.55
C CYS A 42 -7.57 6.48 -0.62
N TYR A 43 -7.34 7.75 -0.36
CA TYR A 43 -7.04 8.75 -1.38
C TYR A 43 -6.13 9.86 -0.83
N ASP A 44 -5.81 10.82 -1.67
CA ASP A 44 -4.98 11.97 -1.34
C ASP A 44 -3.55 11.56 -0.90
N ILE A 45 -2.97 10.67 -1.69
CA ILE A 45 -1.65 10.08 -1.42
C ILE A 45 -0.61 10.73 -2.33
N THR A 46 0.52 11.11 -1.73
CA THR A 46 1.74 11.50 -2.44
C THR A 46 2.83 10.46 -2.14
N LYS A 47 3.38 9.85 -3.16
CA LYS A 47 4.47 8.89 -3.06
C LYS A 47 5.78 9.47 -3.61
N THR A 48 6.90 8.91 -3.20
CA THR A 48 8.25 9.27 -3.68
C THR A 48 9.04 8.09 -4.23
N THR A 49 8.73 6.87 -3.81
CA THR A 49 9.37 5.63 -4.27
C THR A 49 8.59 4.99 -5.42
N ASN A 50 9.12 3.91 -5.98
CA ASN A 50 8.53 3.25 -7.15
C ASN A 50 7.84 1.93 -6.82
N LEU A 51 7.76 1.57 -5.54
CA LEU A 51 7.12 0.36 -5.06
C LEU A 51 6.01 0.65 -4.05
N TRP A 52 5.04 -0.21 -4.00
CA TRP A 52 3.97 -0.21 -3.02
C TRP A 52 3.64 -1.62 -2.53
N GLN A 53 2.98 -1.72 -1.39
CA GLN A 53 2.61 -2.97 -0.76
C GLN A 53 1.27 -2.83 -0.04
N VAL A 54 0.60 -3.94 0.19
CA VAL A 54 -0.59 -4.00 1.05
C VAL A 54 -0.27 -4.78 2.32
N SER A 55 -0.52 -4.16 3.47
CA SER A 55 -0.53 -4.82 4.77
C SER A 55 -1.96 -5.11 5.17
N LEU A 56 -2.43 -6.33 4.91
CA LEU A 56 -3.81 -6.74 5.13
C LEU A 56 -4.13 -6.84 6.63
N SER A 57 -5.26 -6.25 7.04
CA SER A 57 -5.88 -6.54 8.33
C SER A 57 -6.69 -7.82 8.21
N THR A 58 -6.19 -8.93 8.76
CA THR A 58 -6.85 -10.23 8.71
C THR A 58 -8.06 -10.32 9.64
N SER A 59 -8.10 -9.53 10.71
CA SER A 59 -9.20 -9.49 11.68
C SER A 59 -10.44 -8.76 11.15
N SER A 60 -10.30 -7.83 10.22
CA SER A 60 -11.39 -7.02 9.66
C SER A 60 -11.72 -7.35 8.21
N SER A 61 -10.90 -8.15 7.55
CA SER A 61 -11.10 -8.56 6.15
C SER A 61 -11.66 -9.98 6.05
N ASN A 62 -12.44 -10.23 4.99
CA ASN A 62 -13.07 -11.54 4.75
C ASN A 62 -12.54 -12.25 3.50
N LEU A 63 -11.27 -12.04 3.16
CA LEU A 63 -10.64 -12.67 2.00
C LEU A 63 -10.45 -14.18 2.19
N SER A 64 -10.62 -14.92 1.11
CA SER A 64 -10.39 -16.35 1.03
C SER A 64 -10.04 -16.76 -0.43
N PRO A 65 -9.63 -18.00 -0.71
CA PRO A 65 -9.41 -18.47 -2.08
C PRO A 65 -10.64 -18.40 -2.99
N THR A 66 -11.84 -18.27 -2.42
CA THR A 66 -13.12 -18.14 -3.15
C THR A 66 -13.81 -16.80 -2.90
N HIS A 67 -13.14 -15.87 -2.23
CA HIS A 67 -13.65 -14.53 -1.94
C HIS A 67 -12.49 -13.53 -1.98
N ARG A 68 -12.17 -13.05 -3.17
CA ARG A 68 -10.93 -12.34 -3.49
C ARG A 68 -11.20 -10.87 -3.78
N ALA A 69 -10.26 -10.05 -3.34
CA ALA A 69 -10.21 -8.65 -3.72
C ALA A 69 -9.31 -8.44 -4.93
N VAL A 70 -9.72 -7.57 -5.83
CA VAL A 70 -8.92 -7.08 -6.96
C VAL A 70 -8.61 -5.61 -6.68
N ALA A 71 -7.34 -5.24 -6.65
CA ALA A 71 -6.92 -3.90 -6.28
C ALA A 71 -5.89 -3.30 -7.25
N ARG A 72 -5.87 -1.99 -7.31
CA ARG A 72 -4.91 -1.20 -8.09
C ARG A 72 -4.83 0.24 -7.58
N VAL A 73 -3.82 0.94 -8.04
CA VAL A 73 -3.62 2.36 -7.74
C VAL A 73 -4.13 3.22 -8.92
N HIS A 74 -4.77 4.33 -8.60
CA HIS A 74 -5.25 5.33 -9.55
C HIS A 74 -4.63 6.70 -9.28
N LYS A 75 -4.50 7.50 -10.34
CA LYS A 75 -4.32 8.94 -10.25
C LYS A 75 -5.51 9.62 -10.93
N GLY A 76 -6.43 10.17 -10.11
CA GLY A 76 -7.72 10.59 -10.63
C GLY A 76 -8.48 9.41 -11.23
N THR A 77 -8.84 9.50 -12.51
CA THR A 77 -9.47 8.41 -13.27
C THR A 77 -8.47 7.49 -13.96
N ASP A 78 -7.18 7.87 -14.01
CA ASP A 78 -6.13 7.09 -14.68
C ASP A 78 -5.65 5.94 -13.80
N VAL A 79 -5.31 4.82 -14.43
CA VAL A 79 -4.74 3.65 -13.76
C VAL A 79 -3.23 3.83 -13.64
N ALA A 80 -2.73 3.86 -12.41
CA ALA A 80 -1.34 4.13 -12.08
C ALA A 80 -0.51 2.88 -11.74
N SER A 81 -1.11 1.71 -11.67
CA SER A 81 -0.45 0.43 -11.44
C SER A 81 -1.12 -0.72 -12.17
N ALA A 82 -0.46 -1.87 -12.25
CA ALA A 82 -1.12 -3.12 -12.62
C ALA A 82 -2.20 -3.49 -11.60
N THR A 83 -3.08 -4.40 -11.99
CA THR A 83 -4.13 -4.95 -11.13
C THR A 83 -3.63 -6.21 -10.44
N TRP A 84 -3.89 -6.32 -9.14
CA TRP A 84 -3.45 -7.43 -8.30
C TRP A 84 -4.63 -8.08 -7.59
N VAL A 85 -4.59 -9.40 -7.43
CA VAL A 85 -5.63 -10.20 -6.77
C VAL A 85 -5.13 -10.65 -5.40
N TYR A 86 -5.96 -10.42 -4.39
CA TYR A 86 -5.68 -10.78 -2.99
C TYR A 86 -6.69 -11.81 -2.51
N SER A 87 -6.21 -12.94 -2.02
CA SER A 87 -7.01 -14.00 -1.37
C SER A 87 -6.68 -14.15 0.11
N GLY A 88 -5.75 -13.37 0.61
CA GLY A 88 -5.24 -13.34 1.98
C GLY A 88 -3.99 -12.47 2.08
N PRO A 89 -3.25 -12.53 3.21
CA PRO A 89 -2.03 -11.76 3.38
C PRO A 89 -0.99 -12.09 2.30
N ARG A 90 -0.30 -11.06 1.83
CA ARG A 90 0.71 -11.14 0.78
C ARG A 90 1.87 -10.20 1.11
N ALA A 91 3.08 -10.73 1.19
CA ALA A 91 4.29 -9.95 1.45
C ALA A 91 5.04 -9.63 0.15
N GLU A 92 4.34 -9.14 -0.86
CA GLU A 92 4.90 -8.77 -2.16
C GLU A 92 4.88 -7.26 -2.36
N SER A 93 5.96 -6.72 -2.92
CA SER A 93 6.00 -5.36 -3.42
C SER A 93 5.56 -5.32 -4.87
N HIS A 94 4.82 -4.28 -5.23
CA HIS A 94 4.33 -4.03 -6.57
C HIS A 94 4.88 -2.71 -7.10
N GLY A 95 5.11 -2.63 -8.39
CA GLY A 95 5.58 -1.41 -9.06
C GLY A 95 4.42 -0.48 -9.45
N TYR A 96 4.71 0.81 -9.46
CA TYR A 96 3.86 1.78 -10.16
C TYR A 96 4.13 1.72 -11.66
N GLY A 97 3.14 2.11 -12.46
CA GLY A 97 3.28 2.16 -13.90
C GLY A 97 4.40 3.11 -14.36
N VAL A 98 4.91 2.90 -15.56
CA VAL A 98 6.07 3.63 -16.11
C VAL A 98 5.90 5.16 -16.10
N ASN A 99 4.67 5.66 -16.28
CA ASN A 99 4.35 7.09 -16.25
C ASN A 99 4.17 7.66 -14.84
N TYR A 100 4.31 6.84 -13.80
CA TYR A 100 4.06 7.18 -12.40
C TYR A 100 5.27 6.91 -11.51
N GLN A 101 6.47 6.97 -12.08
CA GLN A 101 7.72 6.82 -11.35
C GLN A 101 8.09 8.11 -10.61
N GLY A 102 8.87 8.00 -9.53
CA GLY A 102 9.28 9.13 -8.72
C GLY A 102 8.15 9.73 -7.90
N ARG A 103 8.20 11.04 -7.67
CA ARG A 103 7.19 11.75 -6.88
C ARG A 103 5.90 11.95 -7.67
N VAL A 104 4.81 11.40 -7.17
CA VAL A 104 3.47 11.52 -7.75
C VAL A 104 2.45 11.80 -6.64
N SER A 105 1.64 12.84 -6.82
CA SER A 105 0.56 13.23 -5.91
C SER A 105 -0.81 12.84 -6.45
N GLY A 106 -1.84 12.89 -5.60
CA GLY A 106 -3.22 12.65 -5.99
C GLY A 106 -3.55 11.19 -6.29
N LEU A 107 -2.82 10.26 -5.67
CA LEU A 107 -3.06 8.84 -5.81
C LEU A 107 -4.19 8.36 -4.89
N SER A 108 -4.89 7.33 -5.33
CA SER A 108 -5.85 6.57 -4.54
C SER A 108 -5.63 5.07 -4.71
N PHE A 109 -5.85 4.33 -3.63
CA PHE A 109 -5.88 2.87 -3.65
C PHE A 109 -7.33 2.42 -3.75
N ARG A 110 -7.64 1.59 -4.75
CA ARG A 110 -8.99 1.16 -5.08
C ARG A 110 -9.09 -0.34 -5.23
N GLY A 111 -10.26 -0.89 -4.91
CA GLY A 111 -10.52 -2.30 -5.05
C GLY A 111 -11.97 -2.63 -5.34
N ARG A 112 -12.18 -3.85 -5.78
CA ARG A 112 -13.48 -4.45 -6.06
C ARG A 112 -13.46 -5.94 -5.71
N LEU A 113 -14.62 -6.57 -5.69
CA LEU A 113 -14.71 -8.02 -5.64
C LEU A 113 -14.23 -8.63 -6.97
N ASP A 114 -13.53 -9.75 -6.91
CA ASP A 114 -13.17 -10.52 -8.12
C ASP A 114 -14.44 -10.97 -8.86
N ASP A 115 -14.43 -10.90 -10.19
CA ASP A 115 -15.58 -11.22 -11.04
C ASP A 115 -16.03 -12.69 -10.98
N ARG A 116 -15.18 -13.56 -10.44
CA ARG A 116 -15.48 -14.99 -10.19
C ARG A 116 -16.19 -15.22 -8.85
N ASP A 117 -16.27 -14.22 -8.00
CA ASP A 117 -16.77 -14.31 -6.63
C ASP A 117 -18.07 -13.53 -6.45
N SER A 118 -18.76 -13.72 -5.33
CA SER A 118 -20.03 -13.05 -5.02
C SER A 118 -20.13 -12.74 -3.53
N GLY A 119 -21.03 -11.84 -3.17
CA GLY A 119 -21.29 -11.43 -1.81
C GLY A 119 -20.50 -10.18 -1.41
N LEU A 120 -20.61 -9.81 -0.15
CA LEU A 120 -19.98 -8.61 0.40
C LEU A 120 -18.49 -8.82 0.60
N LEU A 121 -17.68 -8.02 -0.07
CA LEU A 121 -16.24 -7.92 0.17
C LEU A 121 -15.98 -6.95 1.32
N GLU A 122 -15.22 -7.40 2.29
CA GLU A 122 -14.57 -6.57 3.30
C GLU A 122 -13.06 -6.69 3.16
N PHE A 123 -12.42 -5.62 2.71
CA PHE A 123 -10.99 -5.57 2.42
C PHE A 123 -10.40 -4.33 3.08
N HIS A 124 -9.67 -4.53 4.17
CA HIS A 124 -9.14 -3.49 5.03
C HIS A 124 -7.66 -3.72 5.33
N GLY A 125 -6.94 -2.64 5.55
CA GLY A 125 -5.53 -2.70 5.90
C GLY A 125 -4.81 -1.39 5.66
N TYR A 126 -3.49 -1.47 5.53
CA TYR A 126 -2.66 -0.34 5.16
C TYR A 126 -2.19 -0.46 3.72
N PHE A 127 -2.41 0.59 2.96
CA PHE A 127 -1.73 0.81 1.70
C PHE A 127 -0.38 1.47 1.99
N VAL A 128 0.69 0.72 1.80
CA VAL A 128 2.08 1.16 1.99
C VAL A 128 2.55 1.69 0.65
N TYR A 129 2.49 3.00 0.47
CA TYR A 129 2.69 3.63 -0.84
C TYR A 129 4.13 4.05 -1.12
N ASP A 130 4.95 4.15 -0.11
CA ASP A 130 6.40 4.36 -0.22
C ASP A 130 7.13 3.17 0.41
N TYR A 131 7.49 2.21 -0.43
CA TYR A 131 8.12 0.99 0.00
C TYR A 131 9.51 0.82 -0.61
#